data_a246d630ec81c0f6bd365d16516c576a
#
_entry.id   a246d630ec81c0f6bd365d16516c576a
#
_cell.length_a   1.000
_cell.length_b   1.000
_cell.length_c   1.000
_cell.angle_alpha   90.00
_cell.angle_beta   90.00
_cell.angle_gamma   90.00
#
_symmetry.space_group_name_H-M   'P 1'
#
loop_
_entity.id
_entity.type
_entity.pdbx_description
1 polymer ?
#
loop_
_entity_poly.entity_id
_entity_poly.type
_entity_poly.pdbx_seq_one_letter_code
_entity_poly.pdbx_strand_id
1 'polypeptide(L)'
;IVNPQNKISALTLDQIAGIYTGKITNWKEVGGDDAQIIIVSRDTNSGTYETFNELVLHKKDVAKNAEYVGSNGHARTRVNSTKYAIGYVGLGFVDDTVKPLSVNGILPTAKSISSGKYAIARPLYMFTDAYPKMGSDIYNFVTLHLSNEGREIIKDLGYIPVCE
;
A
#
# COMPACT_ATOMS: atom_id res chain seq x y z
N ILE A 1 -1.75 6.81 -1.40
CA ILE A 1 -1.89 7.97 -0.50
C ILE A 1 -1.48 9.26 -1.20
N VAL A 2 -2.11 10.36 -0.83
CA VAL A 2 -1.74 11.72 -1.23
C VAL A 2 -1.74 12.65 0.00
N ASN A 3 -1.19 13.84 -0.16
CA ASN A 3 -1.29 14.88 0.87
C ASN A 3 -2.77 15.26 1.11
N PRO A 4 -3.20 15.52 2.36
CA PRO A 4 -4.60 15.91 2.66
C PRO A 4 -5.09 17.15 1.89
N GLN A 5 -4.18 18.07 1.52
CA GLN A 5 -4.51 19.26 0.74
C GLN A 5 -4.67 18.99 -0.78
N ASN A 6 -4.34 17.79 -1.25
CA ASN A 6 -4.58 17.43 -2.64
C ASN A 6 -6.09 17.23 -2.85
N LYS A 7 -6.65 17.77 -3.93
CA LYS A 7 -8.09 17.70 -4.22
C LYS A 7 -8.55 16.30 -4.65
N ILE A 8 -7.64 15.48 -5.17
CA ILE A 8 -7.96 14.13 -5.65
C ILE A 8 -8.30 13.23 -4.46
N SER A 9 -9.39 12.46 -4.60
CA SER A 9 -9.83 11.46 -3.62
C SER A 9 -10.04 10.07 -4.22
N ALA A 10 -9.97 9.97 -5.55
CA ALA A 10 -10.18 8.73 -6.27
C ALA A 10 -9.31 8.69 -7.54
N LEU A 11 -8.79 7.52 -7.86
CA LEU A 11 -8.11 7.24 -9.13
C LEU A 11 -8.51 5.84 -9.59
N THR A 12 -8.44 5.61 -10.91
CA THR A 12 -8.48 4.25 -11.45
C THR A 12 -7.10 3.60 -11.37
N LEU A 13 -7.04 2.27 -11.44
CA LEU A 13 -5.75 1.55 -11.57
C LEU A 13 -4.95 2.03 -12.77
N ASP A 14 -5.61 2.26 -13.91
CA ASP A 14 -4.96 2.75 -15.13
C ASP A 14 -4.38 4.15 -14.94
N GLN A 15 -5.08 5.03 -14.22
CA GLN A 15 -4.57 6.36 -13.90
C GLN A 15 -3.35 6.28 -12.98
N ILE A 16 -3.39 5.42 -11.96
CA ILE A 16 -2.24 5.19 -11.07
C ILE A 16 -1.06 4.64 -11.88
N ALA A 17 -1.29 3.63 -12.70
CA ALA A 17 -0.26 3.08 -13.59
C ALA A 17 0.29 4.14 -14.56
N GLY A 18 -0.58 4.99 -15.12
CA GLY A 18 -0.21 6.11 -15.98
C GLY A 18 0.70 7.12 -15.27
N ILE A 19 0.38 7.46 -14.03
CA ILE A 19 1.20 8.35 -13.18
C ILE A 19 2.58 7.72 -12.94
N TYR A 20 2.62 6.51 -12.42
CA TYR A 20 3.88 5.86 -12.05
C TYR A 20 4.76 5.48 -13.24
N THR A 21 4.20 5.32 -14.43
CA THR A 21 4.97 5.11 -15.66
C THR A 21 5.32 6.42 -16.38
N GLY A 22 4.93 7.57 -15.87
CA GLY A 22 5.23 8.88 -16.44
C GLY A 22 4.36 9.27 -17.64
N LYS A 23 3.27 8.57 -17.92
CA LYS A 23 2.30 8.92 -18.97
C LYS A 23 1.38 10.06 -18.56
N ILE A 24 1.05 10.14 -17.25
CA ILE A 24 0.29 11.20 -16.61
C ILE A 24 1.26 11.92 -15.69
N THR A 25 1.50 13.20 -15.94
CA THR A 25 2.53 13.97 -15.24
C THR A 25 1.98 15.16 -14.48
N ASN A 26 0.73 15.54 -14.73
CA ASN A 26 0.07 16.68 -14.13
C ASN A 26 -1.27 16.26 -13.51
N TRP A 27 -1.55 16.73 -12.29
CA TRP A 27 -2.80 16.42 -11.59
C TRP A 27 -4.05 16.85 -12.36
N LYS A 28 -3.99 17.89 -13.21
CA LYS A 28 -5.13 18.30 -14.05
C LYS A 28 -5.61 17.21 -15.00
N GLU A 29 -4.74 16.31 -15.42
CA GLU A 29 -5.09 15.22 -16.33
C GLU A 29 -6.03 14.19 -15.68
N VAL A 30 -6.12 14.22 -14.34
CA VAL A 30 -7.00 13.36 -13.55
C VAL A 30 -8.01 14.16 -12.72
N GLY A 31 -8.23 15.45 -13.07
CA GLY A 31 -9.25 16.29 -12.44
C GLY A 31 -8.77 17.07 -11.20
N GLY A 32 -7.48 17.13 -10.96
CA GLY A 32 -6.85 17.90 -9.88
C GLY A 32 -6.40 19.31 -10.28
N ASP A 33 -5.54 19.89 -9.45
CA ASP A 33 -4.93 21.20 -9.71
C ASP A 33 -3.98 21.13 -10.92
N ASP A 34 -3.75 22.25 -11.60
CA ASP A 34 -2.69 22.34 -12.62
C ASP A 34 -1.32 22.38 -11.92
N ALA A 35 -0.82 21.21 -11.60
CA ALA A 35 0.43 21.03 -10.87
C ALA A 35 1.09 19.69 -11.25
N GLN A 36 2.42 19.70 -11.32
CA GLN A 36 3.19 18.50 -11.59
C GLN A 36 3.04 17.48 -10.47
N ILE A 37 2.90 16.20 -10.84
CA ILE A 37 2.84 15.08 -9.90
C ILE A 37 4.26 14.73 -9.43
N ILE A 38 4.45 14.66 -8.11
CA ILE A 38 5.68 14.16 -7.49
C ILE A 38 5.45 12.68 -7.13
N ILE A 39 6.17 11.80 -7.80
CA ILE A 39 6.01 10.35 -7.63
C ILE A 39 6.93 9.88 -6.51
N VAL A 40 6.37 9.30 -5.45
CA VAL A 40 7.12 8.67 -4.36
C VAL A 40 6.95 7.16 -4.48
N SER A 41 8.06 6.45 -4.74
CA SER A 41 8.12 5.00 -4.87
C SER A 41 8.93 4.38 -3.74
N ARG A 42 8.82 3.06 -3.58
CA ARG A 42 9.66 2.28 -2.67
C ARG A 42 10.84 1.68 -3.43
N ASP A 43 11.92 1.40 -2.69
CA ASP A 43 13.05 0.67 -3.24
C ASP A 43 12.65 -0.75 -3.70
N THR A 44 13.47 -1.36 -4.55
CA THR A 44 13.20 -2.67 -5.16
C THR A 44 13.28 -3.84 -4.18
N ASN A 45 13.84 -3.64 -2.97
CA ASN A 45 13.88 -4.65 -1.90
C ASN A 45 12.58 -4.66 -1.07
N SER A 46 11.65 -3.75 -1.36
CA SER A 46 10.38 -3.63 -0.66
C SER A 46 9.35 -4.62 -1.19
N GLY A 47 8.81 -5.47 -0.32
CA GLY A 47 7.66 -6.30 -0.68
C GLY A 47 6.41 -5.47 -1.04
N THR A 48 6.28 -4.23 -0.53
CA THR A 48 5.21 -3.30 -0.95
C THR A 48 5.43 -2.82 -2.38
N TYR A 49 6.69 -2.57 -2.78
CA TYR A 49 7.04 -2.28 -4.17
C TYR A 49 6.71 -3.45 -5.09
N GLU A 50 7.10 -4.67 -4.71
CA GLU A 50 6.84 -5.87 -5.49
C GLU A 50 5.34 -6.03 -5.79
N THR A 51 4.51 -5.94 -4.74
CA THR A 51 3.04 -5.99 -4.89
C THR A 51 2.52 -4.90 -5.81
N PHE A 52 2.97 -3.66 -5.62
CA PHE A 52 2.55 -2.52 -6.44
C PHE A 52 2.99 -2.70 -7.89
N ASN A 53 4.21 -3.17 -8.11
CA ASN A 53 4.73 -3.42 -9.45
C ASN A 53 3.96 -4.54 -10.18
N GLU A 54 3.59 -5.60 -9.49
CA GLU A 54 2.80 -6.67 -10.10
C GLU A 54 1.35 -6.25 -10.39
N LEU A 55 0.65 -5.72 -9.38
CA LEU A 55 -0.79 -5.49 -9.46
C LEU A 55 -1.17 -4.19 -10.18
N VAL A 56 -0.30 -3.18 -10.16
CA VAL A 56 -0.58 -1.86 -10.74
C VAL A 56 0.23 -1.62 -12.00
N LEU A 57 1.53 -1.85 -11.96
CA LEU A 57 2.41 -1.54 -13.09
C LEU A 57 2.51 -2.68 -14.10
N HIS A 58 2.09 -3.90 -13.73
CA HIS A 58 2.24 -5.10 -14.56
C HIS A 58 3.69 -5.26 -15.03
N LYS A 59 4.63 -5.09 -14.08
CA LYS A 59 6.09 -5.20 -14.27
C LYS A 59 6.69 -4.16 -15.24
N LYS A 60 5.99 -3.05 -15.47
CA LYS A 60 6.56 -1.92 -16.21
C LYS A 60 7.45 -1.09 -15.28
N ASP A 61 8.42 -0.42 -15.89
CA ASP A 61 9.35 0.44 -15.16
C ASP A 61 8.63 1.67 -14.57
N VAL A 62 9.05 2.06 -13.38
CA VAL A 62 8.67 3.32 -12.77
C VAL A 62 9.38 4.47 -13.49
N ALA A 63 8.70 5.60 -13.65
CA ALA A 63 9.22 6.79 -14.26
C ALA A 63 10.56 7.23 -13.64
N LYS A 64 11.52 7.63 -14.46
CA LYS A 64 12.90 7.97 -14.03
C LYS A 64 12.98 9.13 -13.04
N ASN A 65 11.97 9.99 -13.01
CA ASN A 65 11.86 11.12 -12.09
C ASN A 65 11.18 10.77 -10.76
N ALA A 66 10.87 9.50 -10.49
CA ALA A 66 10.33 9.08 -9.22
C ALA A 66 11.39 9.16 -8.10
N GLU A 67 10.95 9.61 -6.94
CA GLU A 67 11.74 9.60 -5.71
C GLU A 67 11.61 8.24 -5.02
N TYR A 68 12.73 7.60 -4.67
CA TYR A 68 12.74 6.30 -4.02
C TYR A 68 13.01 6.43 -2.52
N VAL A 69 12.22 5.75 -1.71
CA VAL A 69 12.32 5.77 -0.24
C VAL A 69 12.38 4.36 0.36
N GLY A 70 13.16 4.18 1.42
CA GLY A 70 13.49 2.88 2.00
C GLY A 70 12.42 2.29 2.93
N SER A 71 11.36 3.03 3.34
CA SER A 71 10.35 2.53 4.27
C SER A 71 8.96 3.09 4.02
N ASN A 72 7.91 2.41 4.50
CA ASN A 72 6.53 2.91 4.47
C ASN A 72 6.38 4.23 5.25
N GLY A 73 7.02 4.33 6.42
CA GLY A 73 7.02 5.56 7.22
C GLY A 73 7.67 6.73 6.47
N HIS A 74 8.77 6.48 5.76
CA HIS A 74 9.43 7.51 4.96
C HIS A 74 8.55 7.94 3.76
N ALA A 75 7.89 6.99 3.08
CA ALA A 75 6.93 7.31 2.01
C ALA A 75 5.78 8.17 2.53
N ARG A 76 5.19 7.81 3.68
CA ARG A 76 4.14 8.61 4.32
C ARG A 76 4.61 10.01 4.65
N THR A 77 5.76 10.16 5.31
CA THR A 77 6.32 11.47 5.67
C THR A 77 6.58 12.33 4.43
N ARG A 78 7.12 11.73 3.37
CA ARG A 78 7.40 12.45 2.12
C ARG A 78 6.13 12.95 1.44
N VAL A 79 5.07 12.12 1.40
CA VAL A 79 3.75 12.51 0.88
C VAL A 79 3.11 13.58 1.74
N ASN A 80 3.17 13.45 3.07
CA ASN A 80 2.65 14.47 3.99
C ASN A 80 3.32 15.84 3.79
N SER A 81 4.62 15.87 3.59
CA SER A 81 5.38 17.13 3.43
C SER A 81 5.24 17.78 2.04
N THR A 82 4.59 17.12 1.08
CA THR A 82 4.57 17.56 -0.32
C THR A 82 3.15 17.51 -0.90
N LYS A 83 2.52 18.67 -1.05
CA LYS A 83 1.12 18.80 -1.48
C LYS A 83 0.76 18.00 -2.74
N TYR A 84 1.65 17.92 -3.71
CA TYR A 84 1.38 17.28 -4.99
C TYR A 84 2.05 15.92 -5.15
N ALA A 85 2.48 15.32 -4.05
CA ALA A 85 3.02 13.96 -4.05
C ALA A 85 1.92 12.90 -4.05
N ILE A 86 2.23 11.78 -4.69
CA ILE A 86 1.52 10.50 -4.60
C ILE A 86 2.48 9.42 -4.14
N GLY A 87 2.04 8.54 -3.26
CA GLY A 87 2.82 7.42 -2.76
C GLY A 87 1.94 6.19 -2.51
N TYR A 88 2.57 5.09 -2.14
CA TYR A 88 1.88 3.88 -1.69
C TYR A 88 2.56 3.31 -0.46
N VAL A 89 1.76 2.81 0.46
CA VAL A 89 2.19 2.25 1.76
C VAL A 89 1.29 1.08 2.15
N GLY A 90 1.75 0.23 3.05
CA GLY A 90 0.88 -0.73 3.71
C GLY A 90 -0.23 -0.03 4.51
N LEU A 91 -1.40 -0.66 4.63
CA LEU A 91 -2.58 -0.06 5.28
C LEU A 91 -2.29 0.41 6.71
N GLY A 92 -1.50 -0.35 7.49
CA GLY A 92 -1.11 0.02 8.86
C GLY A 92 -0.24 1.29 8.97
N PHE A 93 0.18 1.87 7.85
CA PHE A 93 0.92 3.14 7.82
C PHE A 93 0.06 4.34 7.38
N VAL A 94 -1.23 4.12 7.15
CA VAL A 94 -2.17 5.19 6.82
C VAL A 94 -2.72 5.79 8.13
N ASP A 95 -2.51 7.08 8.31
CA ASP A 95 -3.00 7.86 9.45
C ASP A 95 -3.56 9.21 8.97
N ASP A 96 -3.94 10.07 9.91
CA ASP A 96 -4.54 11.39 9.64
C ASP A 96 -3.58 12.37 8.91
N THR A 97 -2.30 12.04 8.81
CA THR A 97 -1.31 12.89 8.14
C THR A 97 -1.34 12.74 6.61
N VAL A 98 -1.97 11.70 6.10
CA VAL A 98 -2.11 11.43 4.67
C VAL A 98 -3.54 11.02 4.31
N LYS A 99 -3.94 11.27 3.08
CA LYS A 99 -5.26 10.90 2.57
C LYS A 99 -5.17 9.65 1.69
N PRO A 100 -5.82 8.53 2.07
CA PRO A 100 -5.94 7.38 1.18
C PRO A 100 -6.89 7.69 0.02
N LEU A 101 -6.56 7.19 -1.17
CA LEU A 101 -7.41 7.31 -2.35
C LEU A 101 -8.30 6.06 -2.50
N SER A 102 -9.52 6.26 -2.97
CA SER A 102 -10.26 5.13 -3.52
C SER A 102 -9.65 4.71 -4.86
N VAL A 103 -9.54 3.40 -5.07
CA VAL A 103 -9.05 2.81 -6.31
C VAL A 103 -10.23 2.12 -7.00
N ASN A 104 -10.51 2.50 -8.24
CA ASN A 104 -11.70 2.05 -8.97
C ASN A 104 -13.00 2.25 -8.16
N GLY A 105 -13.09 3.33 -7.39
CA GLY A 105 -14.25 3.65 -6.53
C GLY A 105 -14.29 2.91 -5.19
N ILE A 106 -13.32 2.07 -4.86
CA ILE A 106 -13.25 1.29 -3.62
C ILE A 106 -12.19 1.88 -2.69
N LEU A 107 -12.58 2.23 -1.46
CA LEU A 107 -11.65 2.66 -0.41
C LEU A 107 -10.91 1.46 0.21
N PRO A 108 -9.64 1.63 0.62
CA PRO A 108 -8.87 0.59 1.32
C PRO A 108 -9.32 0.48 2.79
N THR A 109 -10.35 -0.29 3.03
CA THR A 109 -10.86 -0.62 4.37
C THR A 109 -10.64 -2.09 4.67
N ALA A 110 -10.62 -2.48 5.95
CA ALA A 110 -10.54 -3.89 6.34
C ALA A 110 -11.59 -4.74 5.59
N LYS A 111 -12.83 -4.27 5.54
CA LYS A 111 -13.94 -4.95 4.84
C LYS A 111 -13.73 -5.07 3.33
N SER A 112 -13.24 -4.03 2.65
CA SER A 112 -13.02 -4.07 1.20
C SER A 112 -11.84 -4.95 0.81
N ILE A 113 -10.83 -5.03 1.69
CA ILE A 113 -9.64 -5.85 1.49
C ILE A 113 -9.95 -7.33 1.79
N SER A 114 -10.54 -7.66 2.94
CA SER A 114 -10.89 -9.04 3.31
C SER A 114 -11.88 -9.67 2.34
N SER A 115 -12.80 -8.87 1.76
CA SER A 115 -13.74 -9.34 0.74
C SER A 115 -13.15 -9.44 -0.67
N GLY A 116 -11.87 -9.12 -0.87
CA GLY A 116 -11.21 -9.12 -2.20
C GLY A 116 -11.69 -8.02 -3.16
N LYS A 117 -12.48 -7.04 -2.69
CA LYS A 117 -12.98 -5.94 -3.53
C LYS A 117 -11.92 -4.88 -3.82
N TYR A 118 -10.99 -4.65 -2.89
CA TYR A 118 -9.89 -3.70 -3.09
C TYR A 118 -8.79 -4.35 -3.91
N ALA A 119 -8.52 -3.82 -5.09
CA ALA A 119 -7.69 -4.48 -6.10
C ALA A 119 -6.18 -4.55 -5.75
N ILE A 120 -5.69 -3.64 -4.90
CA ILE A 120 -4.26 -3.59 -4.52
C ILE A 120 -4.10 -4.16 -3.11
N ALA A 121 -4.25 -5.45 -2.96
CA ALA A 121 -4.08 -6.15 -1.70
C ALA A 121 -3.35 -7.48 -1.92
N ARG A 122 -2.59 -7.90 -0.92
CA ARG A 122 -1.98 -9.23 -0.88
C ARG A 122 -1.96 -9.78 0.53
N PRO A 123 -2.01 -11.09 0.72
CA PRO A 123 -1.72 -11.71 2.00
C PRO A 123 -0.22 -11.63 2.33
N LEU A 124 0.09 -11.66 3.62
CA LEU A 124 1.44 -11.91 4.12
C LEU A 124 1.54 -13.39 4.51
N TYR A 125 2.68 -14.00 4.21
CA TYR A 125 2.94 -15.41 4.48
C TYR A 125 4.12 -15.56 5.43
N MET A 126 4.02 -16.56 6.31
CA MET A 126 5.16 -17.10 7.06
C MET A 126 5.57 -18.42 6.44
N PHE A 127 6.87 -18.63 6.29
CA PHE A 127 7.43 -19.85 5.73
C PHE A 127 8.26 -20.58 6.79
N THR A 128 8.16 -21.90 6.82
CA THR A 128 8.99 -22.78 7.64
C THR A 128 9.66 -23.82 6.74
N ASP A 129 10.81 -24.35 7.13
CA ASP A 129 11.55 -25.35 6.36
C ASP A 129 10.75 -26.65 6.15
N ALA A 130 9.96 -27.03 7.16
CA ALA A 130 9.04 -28.17 7.10
C ALA A 130 7.80 -27.84 7.95
N TYR A 131 6.80 -28.74 7.94
CA TYR A 131 5.64 -28.59 8.82
C TYR A 131 6.09 -28.66 10.30
N PRO A 132 5.89 -27.61 11.11
CA PRO A 132 6.39 -27.58 12.48
C PRO A 132 5.71 -28.63 13.34
N LYS A 133 6.48 -29.30 14.22
CA LYS A 133 5.93 -30.23 15.19
C LYS A 133 4.97 -29.51 16.13
N MET A 134 3.76 -30.05 16.29
CA MET A 134 2.75 -29.50 17.18
C MET A 134 3.30 -29.30 18.59
N GLY A 135 3.09 -28.14 19.18
CA GLY A 135 3.58 -27.76 20.51
C GLY A 135 5.06 -27.33 20.56
N SER A 136 5.78 -27.33 19.44
CA SER A 136 7.12 -26.71 19.40
C SER A 136 7.03 -25.18 19.38
N ASP A 137 8.11 -24.50 19.75
CA ASP A 137 8.18 -23.03 19.73
C ASP A 137 7.90 -22.46 18.34
N ILE A 138 8.41 -23.11 17.30
CA ILE A 138 8.15 -22.72 15.90
C ILE A 138 6.65 -22.85 15.58
N TYR A 139 6.04 -23.99 15.96
CA TYR A 139 4.60 -24.18 15.77
C TYR A 139 3.78 -23.10 16.49
N ASN A 140 4.07 -22.86 17.78
CA ASN A 140 3.38 -21.87 18.58
C ASN A 140 3.53 -20.45 17.99
N PHE A 141 4.72 -20.10 17.52
CA PHE A 141 5.00 -18.82 16.90
C PHE A 141 4.23 -18.63 15.58
N VAL A 142 4.32 -19.59 14.65
CA VAL A 142 3.66 -19.43 13.34
C VAL A 142 2.14 -19.55 13.40
N THR A 143 1.59 -20.17 14.46
CA THR A 143 0.14 -20.26 14.66
C THR A 143 -0.42 -19.19 15.59
N LEU A 144 0.41 -18.36 16.21
CA LEU A 144 -0.02 -17.29 17.12
C LEU A 144 -1.08 -16.37 16.48
N HIS A 145 -0.93 -16.05 15.20
CA HIS A 145 -1.85 -15.20 14.44
C HIS A 145 -3.28 -15.78 14.34
N LEU A 146 -3.48 -17.07 14.61
CA LEU A 146 -4.79 -17.72 14.65
C LEU A 146 -5.48 -17.61 16.03
N SER A 147 -4.72 -17.28 17.08
CA SER A 147 -5.26 -17.06 18.43
C SER A 147 -5.98 -15.72 18.53
N ASN A 148 -6.82 -15.54 19.56
CA ASN A 148 -7.48 -14.26 19.83
C ASN A 148 -6.45 -13.15 20.08
N GLU A 149 -5.42 -13.44 20.89
CA GLU A 149 -4.35 -12.50 21.21
C GLU A 149 -3.57 -12.09 19.96
N GLY A 150 -3.17 -13.06 19.12
CA GLY A 150 -2.46 -12.78 17.87
C GLY A 150 -3.29 -11.94 16.89
N ARG A 151 -4.61 -12.18 16.83
CA ARG A 151 -5.53 -11.37 16.01
C ARG A 151 -5.64 -9.94 16.49
N GLU A 152 -5.71 -9.70 17.81
CA GLU A 152 -5.70 -8.35 18.35
C GLU A 152 -4.39 -7.63 18.03
N ILE A 153 -3.24 -8.27 18.21
CA ILE A 153 -1.94 -7.69 17.83
C ILE A 153 -1.92 -7.30 16.34
N ILE A 154 -2.44 -8.16 15.46
CA ILE A 154 -2.51 -7.87 14.02
C ILE A 154 -3.37 -6.63 13.74
N LYS A 155 -4.54 -6.52 14.40
CA LYS A 155 -5.44 -5.36 14.25
C LYS A 155 -4.82 -4.08 14.78
N ASP A 156 -4.16 -4.13 15.95
CA ASP A 156 -3.49 -2.99 16.56
C ASP A 156 -2.35 -2.44 15.67
N LEU A 157 -1.71 -3.31 14.90
CA LEU A 157 -0.70 -2.95 13.91
C LEU A 157 -1.30 -2.46 12.58
N GLY A 158 -2.63 -2.38 12.45
CA GLY A 158 -3.33 -1.92 11.25
C GLY A 158 -3.37 -2.95 10.12
N TYR A 159 -3.11 -4.24 10.42
CA TYR A 159 -3.27 -5.34 9.48
C TYR A 159 -4.61 -6.05 9.66
N ILE A 160 -4.95 -6.93 8.72
CA ILE A 160 -6.23 -7.65 8.70
C ILE A 160 -5.95 -9.12 8.99
N PRO A 161 -6.51 -9.69 10.07
CA PRO A 161 -6.40 -11.13 10.35
C PRO A 161 -7.01 -11.97 9.23
N VAL A 162 -6.44 -13.14 8.97
CA VAL A 162 -6.90 -14.08 7.92
C VAL A 162 -8.25 -14.71 8.29
N CYS A 163 -8.50 -14.90 9.59
CA CYS A 163 -9.74 -15.45 10.12
C CYS A 163 -10.35 -14.47 11.14
N GLU A 164 -11.60 -14.13 11.00
CA GLU A 164 -12.42 -13.45 12.02
C GLU A 164 -13.10 -14.45 12.95
#